data_864722a1d1c57ad648ebcf51096d669e
#
_entry.id   864722a1d1c57ad648ebcf51096d669e
#
_cell.length_a   1.000
_cell.length_b   1.000
_cell.length_c   1.000
_cell.angle_alpha   90.00
_cell.angle_beta   90.00
_cell.angle_gamma   90.00
#
_symmetry.space_group_name_H-M   'P 1'
#
loop_
_entity.id
_entity.type
_entity.pdbx_description
1 polymer ?
#
loop_
_entity_poly.entity_id
_entity_poly.type
_entity_poly.pdbx_seq_one_letter_code
_entity_poly.pdbx_strand_id
1 'polypeptide(L)'
;NGYLEKVQAGLGRQNVATIVFDKISPNPTSEQVDEAAAIVKEKEIDFIVGLGGGSTIDSAKVIALLGANKGKCWDFMQSGSGGGITPENEALPLIAIPTTAGTGTEADPWAVVSKSGGNEKISLGYDSTFPVLSIVDPELMVSVPPRMTAYTGIDAFFHGVETFLSLNHQPTSDMLALESVHLISHYLPLAIAEGENVEARTVMAWASTAAGMCESLSRCISQHALEHALSGFYPSIPHGLGLAKLAIPYFRHLIIYSPERFEDLAMTMGYDLEPFEEELRPQVFLQGLEDLLEKTGLKEESLEKYGAKIEDVPALVDLALSSMGKLFDATPADMTREELETIMHEAIAG
;
A
#
# COMPACT_ATOMS: atom_id res chain seq x y z
N ASN A 1 -21.21 4.26 -10.22
CA ASN A 1 -21.63 4.69 -8.85
C ASN A 1 -22.03 6.18 -8.80
N GLY A 2 -21.78 6.99 -9.86
CA GLY A 2 -22.15 8.41 -9.90
C GLY A 2 -21.24 9.35 -9.09
N TYR A 3 -20.07 8.87 -8.65
CA TYR A 3 -19.13 9.68 -7.81
C TYR A 3 -18.49 10.80 -8.63
N LEU A 4 -18.08 10.51 -9.86
CA LEU A 4 -17.50 11.51 -10.76
C LEU A 4 -18.48 12.66 -11.04
N GLU A 5 -19.72 12.32 -11.34
CA GLU A 5 -20.79 13.28 -11.61
C GLU A 5 -21.06 14.17 -10.40
N LYS A 6 -21.02 13.61 -9.18
CA LYS A 6 -21.17 14.39 -7.93
C LYS A 6 -20.05 15.41 -7.78
N VAL A 7 -18.78 14.99 -7.98
CA VAL A 7 -17.61 15.87 -7.88
C VAL A 7 -17.68 16.96 -8.96
N GLN A 8 -17.93 16.60 -10.22
CA GLN A 8 -18.06 17.56 -11.32
C GLN A 8 -19.18 18.56 -11.10
N ALA A 9 -20.35 18.09 -10.62
CA ALA A 9 -21.47 18.98 -10.29
C ALA A 9 -21.13 19.93 -9.13
N GLY A 10 -20.36 19.46 -8.14
CA GLY A 10 -19.88 20.28 -7.03
C GLY A 10 -18.96 21.41 -7.50
N LEU A 11 -17.96 21.08 -8.29
CA LEU A 11 -17.01 22.03 -8.87
C LEU A 11 -17.69 23.00 -9.84
N GLY A 12 -18.60 22.49 -10.70
CA GLY A 12 -19.36 23.31 -11.66
C GLY A 12 -20.24 24.36 -10.98
N ARG A 13 -20.83 24.09 -9.81
CA ARG A 13 -21.55 25.11 -9.02
C ARG A 13 -20.67 26.29 -8.58
N GLN A 14 -19.37 26.08 -8.50
CA GLN A 14 -18.37 27.11 -8.17
C GLN A 14 -17.69 27.66 -9.41
N ASN A 15 -18.21 27.37 -10.63
CA ASN A 15 -17.63 27.74 -11.91
C ASN A 15 -16.20 27.22 -12.15
N VAL A 16 -15.85 26.07 -11.54
CA VAL A 16 -14.58 25.40 -11.80
C VAL A 16 -14.79 24.41 -12.96
N ALA A 17 -14.05 24.64 -14.06
CA ALA A 17 -14.02 23.73 -15.20
C ALA A 17 -13.23 22.47 -14.88
N THR A 18 -13.64 21.34 -15.43
CA THR A 18 -12.97 20.04 -15.17
C THR A 18 -12.63 19.34 -16.47
N ILE A 19 -11.47 18.68 -16.47
CA ILE A 19 -11.06 17.70 -17.48
C ILE A 19 -10.89 16.35 -16.79
N VAL A 20 -11.43 15.30 -17.37
CA VAL A 20 -11.38 13.94 -16.80
C VAL A 20 -10.32 13.13 -17.55
N PHE A 21 -9.48 12.42 -16.79
CA PHE A 21 -8.61 11.37 -17.28
C PHE A 21 -8.97 10.07 -16.55
N ASP A 22 -9.52 9.10 -17.26
CA ASP A 22 -10.08 7.86 -16.72
C ASP A 22 -9.35 6.58 -17.17
N LYS A 23 -8.07 6.74 -17.60
CA LYS A 23 -7.29 5.64 -18.17
C LYS A 23 -6.30 5.01 -17.18
N ILE A 24 -6.36 5.34 -15.88
CA ILE A 24 -5.49 4.73 -14.88
C ILE A 24 -5.98 3.30 -14.59
N SER A 25 -5.09 2.33 -14.76
CA SER A 25 -5.33 0.92 -14.43
C SER A 25 -4.83 0.58 -13.02
N PRO A 26 -5.28 -0.54 -12.41
CA PRO A 26 -4.56 -1.13 -11.29
C PRO A 26 -3.08 -1.36 -11.65
N ASN A 27 -2.16 -1.13 -10.70
CA ASN A 27 -0.72 -1.06 -10.97
C ASN A 27 -0.40 -0.06 -12.11
N PRO A 28 -0.58 1.25 -11.87
CA PRO A 28 -0.49 2.26 -12.92
C PRO A 28 0.91 2.28 -13.54
N THR A 29 0.96 2.53 -14.84
CA THR A 29 2.22 2.55 -15.57
C THR A 29 2.75 3.97 -15.75
N SER A 30 4.08 4.10 -15.87
CA SER A 30 4.73 5.38 -16.14
C SER A 30 4.22 6.06 -17.43
N GLU A 31 3.81 5.28 -18.44
CA GLU A 31 3.26 5.81 -19.68
C GLU A 31 1.88 6.45 -19.49
N GLN A 32 1.00 5.83 -18.68
CA GLN A 32 -0.32 6.39 -18.36
C GLN A 32 -0.18 7.72 -17.61
N VAL A 33 0.76 7.80 -16.69
CA VAL A 33 1.03 9.03 -15.93
C VAL A 33 1.62 10.12 -16.81
N ASP A 34 2.57 9.78 -17.68
CA ASP A 34 3.16 10.73 -18.66
C ASP A 34 2.10 11.28 -19.64
N GLU A 35 1.15 10.43 -20.10
CA GLU A 35 0.04 10.85 -20.96
C GLU A 35 -0.84 11.88 -20.24
N ALA A 36 -1.23 11.61 -19.00
CA ALA A 36 -2.05 12.53 -18.21
C ALA A 36 -1.31 13.84 -17.90
N ALA A 37 -0.02 13.78 -17.55
CA ALA A 37 0.80 14.96 -17.28
C ALA A 37 0.96 15.87 -18.52
N ALA A 38 1.00 15.30 -19.72
CA ALA A 38 1.01 16.08 -20.96
C ALA A 38 -0.29 16.89 -21.13
N ILE A 39 -1.45 16.31 -20.78
CA ILE A 39 -2.74 17.01 -20.80
C ILE A 39 -2.76 18.15 -19.77
N VAL A 40 -2.24 17.88 -18.55
CA VAL A 40 -2.14 18.91 -17.50
C VAL A 40 -1.39 20.15 -17.99
N LYS A 41 -0.24 19.95 -18.64
CA LYS A 41 0.57 21.04 -19.21
C LYS A 41 -0.12 21.74 -20.38
N GLU A 42 -0.70 20.97 -21.33
CA GLU A 42 -1.36 21.52 -22.51
C GLU A 42 -2.58 22.40 -22.16
N LYS A 43 -3.30 21.98 -21.13
CA LYS A 43 -4.56 22.63 -20.69
C LYS A 43 -4.36 23.62 -19.55
N GLU A 44 -3.12 23.83 -19.10
CA GLU A 44 -2.77 24.75 -18.01
C GLU A 44 -3.64 24.51 -16.75
N ILE A 45 -3.67 23.23 -16.29
CA ILE A 45 -4.47 22.81 -15.13
C ILE A 45 -3.87 23.37 -13.84
N ASP A 46 -4.70 23.93 -12.96
CA ASP A 46 -4.30 24.57 -11.71
C ASP A 46 -4.15 23.60 -10.53
N PHE A 47 -4.93 22.54 -10.48
CA PHE A 47 -4.90 21.52 -9.43
C PHE A 47 -5.42 20.17 -9.92
N ILE A 48 -5.11 19.12 -9.19
CA ILE A 48 -5.50 17.75 -9.51
C ILE A 48 -6.49 17.23 -8.46
N VAL A 49 -7.46 16.42 -8.90
CA VAL A 49 -8.35 15.66 -8.02
C VAL A 49 -8.15 14.17 -8.31
N GLY A 50 -7.60 13.43 -7.35
CA GLY A 50 -7.50 11.98 -7.40
C GLY A 50 -8.76 11.35 -6.79
N LEU A 51 -9.74 10.96 -7.64
CA LEU A 51 -10.96 10.25 -7.21
C LEU A 51 -10.85 8.79 -7.56
N GLY A 52 -10.63 7.91 -6.59
CA GLY A 52 -10.48 6.47 -6.82
C GLY A 52 -9.73 5.74 -5.72
N GLY A 53 -9.24 4.55 -6.02
CA GLY A 53 -8.36 3.79 -5.12
C GLY A 53 -6.92 4.28 -5.16
N GLY A 54 -6.02 3.57 -4.44
CA GLY A 54 -4.60 3.90 -4.34
C GLY A 54 -3.93 4.18 -5.68
N SER A 55 -4.10 3.31 -6.67
CA SER A 55 -3.55 3.49 -8.03
C SER A 55 -3.92 4.84 -8.67
N THR A 56 -5.15 5.32 -8.44
CA THR A 56 -5.61 6.61 -8.97
C THR A 56 -4.97 7.77 -8.20
N ILE A 57 -4.90 7.70 -6.88
CA ILE A 57 -4.33 8.77 -6.06
C ILE A 57 -2.82 8.85 -6.24
N ASP A 58 -2.11 7.72 -6.28
CA ASP A 58 -0.68 7.64 -6.58
C ASP A 58 -0.36 8.28 -7.94
N SER A 59 -1.13 7.88 -8.97
CA SER A 59 -1.01 8.51 -10.29
C SER A 59 -1.25 10.02 -10.23
N ALA A 60 -2.27 10.47 -9.48
CA ALA A 60 -2.59 11.88 -9.34
C ALA A 60 -1.46 12.68 -8.67
N LYS A 61 -0.76 12.10 -7.67
CA LYS A 61 0.45 12.70 -7.06
C LYS A 61 1.55 12.91 -8.09
N VAL A 62 1.87 11.87 -8.88
CA VAL A 62 2.91 11.96 -9.90
C VAL A 62 2.49 12.90 -11.03
N ILE A 63 1.24 12.88 -11.48
CA ILE A 63 0.69 13.79 -12.47
C ILE A 63 0.81 15.25 -11.99
N ALA A 64 0.49 15.51 -10.71
CA ALA A 64 0.63 16.84 -10.10
C ALA A 64 2.09 17.31 -10.10
N LEU A 65 3.04 16.42 -9.75
CA LEU A 65 4.47 16.70 -9.78
C LEU A 65 4.95 17.02 -11.20
N LEU A 66 4.61 16.18 -12.16
CA LEU A 66 5.00 16.35 -13.57
C LEU A 66 4.33 17.57 -14.21
N GLY A 67 3.13 17.91 -13.79
CA GLY A 67 2.41 19.13 -14.25
C GLY A 67 3.23 20.40 -14.04
N ALA A 68 3.94 20.49 -12.92
CA ALA A 68 4.76 21.64 -12.53
C ALA A 68 6.23 21.52 -12.98
N ASN A 69 6.70 20.33 -13.38
CA ASN A 69 8.12 20.07 -13.67
C ASN A 69 8.34 19.57 -15.09
N LYS A 70 9.56 19.79 -15.61
CA LYS A 70 10.01 19.22 -16.90
C LYS A 70 10.53 17.81 -16.66
N GLY A 71 10.26 16.88 -17.58
CA GLY A 71 10.70 15.50 -17.53
C GLY A 71 9.53 14.53 -17.60
N LYS A 72 9.83 13.25 -17.42
CA LYS A 72 8.90 12.11 -17.40
C LYS A 72 8.83 11.48 -16.03
N CYS A 73 7.83 10.65 -15.80
CA CYS A 73 7.61 9.94 -14.54
C CYS A 73 8.90 9.27 -14.02
N TRP A 74 9.58 8.52 -14.91
CA TRP A 74 10.74 7.72 -14.50
C TRP A 74 11.97 8.54 -14.15
N ASP A 75 12.08 9.77 -14.63
CA ASP A 75 13.18 10.70 -14.28
C ASP A 75 13.19 11.04 -12.78
N PHE A 76 12.01 11.07 -12.14
CA PHE A 76 11.82 11.48 -10.74
C PHE A 76 11.76 10.28 -9.77
N MET A 77 11.71 9.05 -10.26
CA MET A 77 11.72 7.86 -9.38
C MET A 77 13.03 7.77 -8.61
N GLN A 78 12.93 7.48 -7.29
CA GLN A 78 14.03 7.62 -6.33
C GLN A 78 14.78 6.31 -6.04
N SER A 79 14.45 5.23 -6.74
CA SER A 79 15.04 3.92 -6.55
C SER A 79 15.10 3.12 -7.87
N GLY A 80 15.66 1.91 -7.82
CA GLY A 80 15.76 1.05 -9.00
C GLY A 80 16.47 1.74 -10.16
N SER A 81 15.92 1.62 -11.36
CA SER A 81 16.42 2.29 -12.56
C SER A 81 15.87 3.72 -12.76
N GLY A 82 15.26 4.30 -11.73
CA GLY A 82 14.77 5.68 -11.76
C GLY A 82 15.88 6.71 -11.88
N GLY A 83 15.57 7.87 -12.47
CA GLY A 83 16.55 8.92 -12.71
C GLY A 83 17.00 9.68 -11.46
N GLY A 84 16.22 9.63 -10.37
CA GLY A 84 16.54 10.28 -9.09
C GLY A 84 16.60 11.81 -9.16
N ILE A 85 16.01 12.42 -10.20
CA ILE A 85 16.00 13.89 -10.38
C ILE A 85 15.16 14.53 -9.28
N THR A 86 15.72 15.51 -8.59
CA THR A 86 14.97 16.35 -7.65
C THR A 86 14.10 17.34 -8.42
N PRO A 87 12.79 17.45 -8.12
CA PRO A 87 11.92 18.44 -8.77
C PRO A 87 12.41 19.88 -8.54
N GLU A 88 12.32 20.71 -9.58
CA GLU A 88 12.67 22.15 -9.49
C GLU A 88 11.53 22.96 -8.86
N ASN A 89 10.28 22.52 -9.06
CA ASN A 89 9.07 23.16 -8.57
C ASN A 89 8.27 22.19 -7.69
N GLU A 90 7.51 22.75 -6.77
CA GLU A 90 6.52 21.99 -6.00
C GLU A 90 5.46 21.40 -6.95
N ALA A 91 4.85 20.28 -6.56
CA ALA A 91 3.74 19.68 -7.30
C ALA A 91 2.53 20.64 -7.32
N LEU A 92 1.68 20.53 -8.34
CA LEU A 92 0.37 21.21 -8.33
C LEU A 92 -0.43 20.74 -7.10
N PRO A 93 -1.32 21.58 -6.53
CA PRO A 93 -2.18 21.17 -5.43
C PRO A 93 -2.98 19.92 -5.78
N LEU A 94 -3.01 18.92 -4.88
CA LEU A 94 -3.74 17.68 -5.05
C LEU A 94 -4.83 17.55 -4.00
N ILE A 95 -6.05 17.22 -4.42
CA ILE A 95 -7.15 16.79 -3.56
C ILE A 95 -7.31 15.29 -3.74
N ALA A 96 -7.21 14.51 -2.65
CA ALA A 96 -7.43 13.06 -2.67
C ALA A 96 -8.84 12.72 -2.18
N ILE A 97 -9.55 11.87 -2.94
CA ILE A 97 -10.87 11.34 -2.59
C ILE A 97 -10.83 9.82 -2.73
N PRO A 98 -10.37 9.09 -1.69
CA PRO A 98 -10.25 7.63 -1.77
C PRO A 98 -11.62 6.96 -1.85
N THR A 99 -11.72 5.93 -2.68
CA THR A 99 -12.90 5.06 -2.79
C THR A 99 -12.64 3.64 -2.30
N THR A 100 -11.45 3.39 -1.74
CA THR A 100 -11.03 2.14 -1.10
C THR A 100 -10.34 2.46 0.22
N ALA A 101 -10.42 1.56 1.18
CA ALA A 101 -9.65 1.61 2.43
C ALA A 101 -8.53 0.56 2.33
N GLY A 102 -7.28 1.00 2.23
CA GLY A 102 -6.13 0.09 2.05
C GLY A 102 -4.80 0.82 2.06
N THR A 103 -4.47 1.48 0.98
CA THR A 103 -3.15 2.11 0.79
C THR A 103 -2.85 3.26 1.74
N GLY A 104 -3.88 3.95 2.28
CA GLY A 104 -3.66 5.15 3.10
C GLY A 104 -3.01 6.33 2.36
N THR A 105 -2.86 6.21 1.04
CA THR A 105 -2.13 7.18 0.19
C THR A 105 -2.69 8.60 0.24
N GLU A 106 -3.92 8.78 0.72
CA GLU A 106 -4.49 10.10 0.99
C GLU A 106 -3.82 10.81 2.18
N ALA A 107 -2.98 10.11 2.97
CA ALA A 107 -2.34 10.63 4.18
C ALA A 107 -0.80 10.58 4.14
N ASP A 108 -0.22 10.23 3.00
CA ASP A 108 1.22 10.12 2.80
C ASP A 108 1.69 10.81 1.51
N PRO A 109 3.00 11.01 1.30
CA PRO A 109 3.54 11.60 0.07
C PRO A 109 3.86 10.56 -1.01
N TRP A 110 3.80 9.26 -0.69
CA TRP A 110 4.28 8.19 -1.54
C TRP A 110 3.34 7.93 -2.72
N ALA A 111 3.92 7.60 -3.86
CA ALA A 111 3.21 7.24 -5.08
C ALA A 111 3.95 6.09 -5.77
N VAL A 112 3.27 4.97 -5.97
CA VAL A 112 3.84 3.76 -6.57
C VAL A 112 3.42 3.65 -8.02
N VAL A 113 4.40 3.49 -8.91
CA VAL A 113 4.19 3.37 -10.36
C VAL A 113 5.01 2.22 -10.93
N SER A 114 4.43 1.47 -11.85
CA SER A 114 5.09 0.40 -12.60
C SER A 114 5.79 0.94 -13.83
N LYS A 115 6.97 0.41 -14.14
CA LYS A 115 7.73 0.79 -15.32
C LYS A 115 7.08 0.23 -16.58
N SER A 116 6.76 1.10 -17.53
CA SER A 116 6.28 0.64 -18.84
C SER A 116 7.36 -0.19 -19.55
N GLY A 117 7.01 -1.40 -19.94
CA GLY A 117 7.93 -2.33 -20.62
C GLY A 117 9.03 -2.93 -19.74
N GLY A 118 8.88 -2.86 -18.41
CA GLY A 118 9.78 -3.46 -17.42
C GLY A 118 9.02 -4.11 -16.26
N ASN A 119 9.76 -4.66 -15.30
CA ASN A 119 9.20 -5.34 -14.13
C ASN A 119 9.35 -4.54 -12.83
N GLU A 120 9.88 -3.32 -12.90
CA GLU A 120 10.05 -2.48 -11.71
C GLU A 120 8.73 -1.81 -11.33
N LYS A 121 8.36 -1.96 -10.05
CA LYS A 121 7.26 -1.24 -9.37
C LYS A 121 7.90 -0.53 -8.19
N ILE A 122 8.04 0.78 -8.30
CA ILE A 122 8.81 1.60 -7.36
C ILE A 122 8.06 2.88 -7.00
N SER A 123 8.47 3.49 -5.90
CA SER A 123 7.82 4.70 -5.39
C SER A 123 8.68 5.95 -5.58
N LEU A 124 7.99 7.09 -5.61
CA LEU A 124 8.56 8.39 -5.30
C LEU A 124 7.74 9.04 -4.18
N GLY A 125 8.33 10.02 -3.49
CA GLY A 125 7.64 10.81 -2.49
C GLY A 125 8.44 12.07 -2.18
N TYR A 126 7.75 13.20 -2.23
CA TYR A 126 8.29 14.53 -1.91
C TYR A 126 7.29 15.25 -1.00
N ASP A 127 7.73 16.23 -0.22
CA ASP A 127 6.82 16.99 0.64
C ASP A 127 5.65 17.61 -0.16
N SER A 128 5.92 18.01 -1.40
CA SER A 128 4.91 18.60 -2.28
C SER A 128 3.94 17.59 -2.90
N THR A 129 4.18 16.28 -2.78
CA THR A 129 3.24 15.24 -3.25
C THR A 129 2.22 14.83 -2.20
N PHE A 130 2.29 15.34 -0.96
CA PHE A 130 1.18 15.21 -0.02
C PHE A 130 -0.08 15.87 -0.59
N PRO A 131 -1.26 15.23 -0.51
CA PRO A 131 -2.52 15.92 -0.80
C PRO A 131 -2.69 17.14 0.11
N VAL A 132 -3.08 18.29 -0.47
CA VAL A 132 -3.41 19.48 0.33
C VAL A 132 -4.74 19.35 1.04
N LEU A 133 -5.58 18.42 0.57
CA LEU A 133 -6.87 18.06 1.17
C LEU A 133 -7.19 16.62 0.84
N SER A 134 -7.61 15.87 1.85
CA SER A 134 -8.12 14.50 1.68
C SER A 134 -9.56 14.43 2.17
N ILE A 135 -10.46 13.93 1.32
CA ILE A 135 -11.89 13.77 1.62
C ILE A 135 -12.16 12.28 1.74
N VAL A 136 -12.13 11.77 2.96
CA VAL A 136 -12.33 10.37 3.29
C VAL A 136 -13.80 10.15 3.66
N ASP A 137 -14.61 9.75 2.67
CA ASP A 137 -16.03 9.50 2.84
C ASP A 137 -16.31 8.00 2.73
N PRO A 138 -16.66 7.32 3.84
CA PRO A 138 -16.90 5.88 3.84
C PRO A 138 -18.09 5.47 2.94
N GLU A 139 -19.02 6.36 2.62
CA GLU A 139 -20.11 6.07 1.68
C GLU A 139 -19.59 5.81 0.25
N LEU A 140 -18.42 6.34 -0.10
CA LEU A 140 -17.77 6.05 -1.39
C LEU A 140 -17.18 4.63 -1.44
N MET A 141 -17.06 3.96 -0.30
CA MET A 141 -16.43 2.64 -0.17
C MET A 141 -17.43 1.48 -0.05
N VAL A 142 -18.73 1.77 0.13
CA VAL A 142 -19.77 0.72 0.29
C VAL A 142 -19.95 -0.16 -0.94
N SER A 143 -19.58 0.34 -2.13
CA SER A 143 -19.67 -0.41 -3.37
C SER A 143 -18.44 -1.27 -3.69
N VAL A 144 -17.41 -1.27 -2.83
CA VAL A 144 -16.21 -2.09 -3.02
C VAL A 144 -16.57 -3.56 -2.83
N PRO A 145 -16.29 -4.43 -3.83
CA PRO A 145 -16.60 -5.85 -3.71
C PRO A 145 -15.86 -6.52 -2.55
N PRO A 146 -16.41 -7.59 -1.93
CA PRO A 146 -15.81 -8.26 -0.78
C PRO A 146 -14.35 -8.66 -0.99
N ARG A 147 -14.03 -9.22 -2.15
CA ARG A 147 -12.66 -9.64 -2.47
C ARG A 147 -11.68 -8.46 -2.54
N MET A 148 -12.10 -7.33 -3.12
CA MET A 148 -11.29 -6.13 -3.17
C MET A 148 -11.16 -5.51 -1.77
N THR A 149 -12.23 -5.56 -0.95
CA THR A 149 -12.18 -5.16 0.46
C THR A 149 -11.14 -5.98 1.24
N ALA A 150 -11.07 -7.31 0.99
CA ALA A 150 -10.05 -8.16 1.60
C ALA A 150 -8.63 -7.76 1.19
N TYR A 151 -8.37 -7.56 -0.11
CA TYR A 151 -7.05 -7.18 -0.59
C TYR A 151 -6.59 -5.82 -0.07
N THR A 152 -7.48 -4.82 -0.12
CA THR A 152 -7.11 -3.48 0.34
C THR A 152 -7.01 -3.41 1.86
N GLY A 153 -7.92 -4.06 2.60
CA GLY A 153 -7.88 -4.04 4.06
C GLY A 153 -6.67 -4.77 4.66
N ILE A 154 -6.24 -5.89 4.04
CA ILE A 154 -5.03 -6.58 4.50
C ILE A 154 -3.76 -5.80 4.17
N ASP A 155 -3.75 -5.00 3.12
CA ASP A 155 -2.70 -4.05 2.78
C ASP A 155 -2.52 -3.01 3.91
N ALA A 156 -3.61 -2.34 4.31
CA ALA A 156 -3.59 -1.42 5.45
C ALA A 156 -3.14 -2.10 6.76
N PHE A 157 -3.50 -3.37 6.98
CA PHE A 157 -3.02 -4.13 8.13
C PHE A 157 -1.49 -4.26 8.12
N PHE A 158 -0.90 -4.60 6.96
CA PHE A 158 0.54 -4.73 6.85
C PHE A 158 1.26 -3.38 6.90
N HIS A 159 0.67 -2.29 6.41
CA HIS A 159 1.19 -0.94 6.66
C HIS A 159 1.34 -0.70 8.17
N GLY A 160 0.31 -1.01 8.97
CA GLY A 160 0.39 -0.92 10.43
C GLY A 160 1.47 -1.83 11.03
N VAL A 161 1.47 -3.12 10.70
CA VAL A 161 2.42 -4.10 11.23
C VAL A 161 3.86 -3.73 10.86
N GLU A 162 4.13 -3.44 9.59
CA GLU A 162 5.48 -3.14 9.12
C GLU A 162 6.02 -1.84 9.69
N THR A 163 5.22 -0.78 9.75
CA THR A 163 5.63 0.50 10.32
C THR A 163 5.86 0.40 11.82
N PHE A 164 5.10 -0.44 12.53
CA PHE A 164 5.36 -0.75 13.92
C PHE A 164 6.68 -1.49 14.10
N LEU A 165 7.03 -2.46 13.24
CA LEU A 165 8.27 -3.22 13.30
C LEU A 165 9.48 -2.48 12.72
N SER A 166 9.29 -1.38 12.01
CA SER A 166 10.35 -0.62 11.34
C SER A 166 11.39 -0.07 12.30
N LEU A 167 12.68 -0.11 11.93
CA LEU A 167 13.76 0.58 12.67
C LEU A 167 13.57 2.11 12.76
N ASN A 168 12.73 2.67 11.90
CA ASN A 168 12.38 4.10 11.88
C ASN A 168 11.16 4.42 12.75
N HIS A 169 10.63 3.45 13.50
CA HIS A 169 9.46 3.66 14.34
C HIS A 169 9.67 4.74 15.42
N GLN A 170 8.60 5.35 15.84
CA GLN A 170 8.59 6.36 16.91
C GLN A 170 7.24 6.32 17.65
N PRO A 171 7.14 6.89 18.87
CA PRO A 171 5.92 6.77 19.66
C PRO A 171 4.63 7.17 18.94
N THR A 172 4.67 8.18 18.07
CA THR A 172 3.49 8.64 17.33
C THR A 172 3.10 7.64 16.24
N SER A 173 4.06 7.12 15.47
CA SER A 173 3.78 6.08 14.47
C SER A 173 3.34 4.78 15.13
N ASP A 174 3.94 4.38 16.25
CA ASP A 174 3.54 3.18 17.00
C ASP A 174 2.08 3.24 17.45
N MET A 175 1.64 4.39 17.97
CA MET A 175 0.24 4.58 18.39
C MET A 175 -0.74 4.43 17.22
N LEU A 176 -0.44 5.03 16.07
CA LEU A 176 -1.29 4.94 14.86
C LEU A 176 -1.27 3.53 14.26
N ALA A 177 -0.11 2.89 14.26
CA ALA A 177 0.08 1.54 13.75
C ALA A 177 -0.72 0.51 14.55
N LEU A 178 -0.62 0.54 15.89
CA LEU A 178 -1.37 -0.36 16.76
C LEU A 178 -2.87 -0.11 16.68
N GLU A 179 -3.32 1.15 16.61
CA GLU A 179 -4.73 1.48 16.38
C GLU A 179 -5.23 0.90 15.06
N SER A 180 -4.46 1.05 13.97
CA SER A 180 -4.80 0.50 12.66
C SER A 180 -4.88 -1.03 12.70
N VAL A 181 -3.87 -1.71 13.26
CA VAL A 181 -3.85 -3.16 13.41
C VAL A 181 -5.05 -3.65 14.22
N HIS A 182 -5.36 -3.01 15.35
CA HIS A 182 -6.52 -3.33 16.19
C HIS A 182 -7.83 -3.25 15.40
N LEU A 183 -8.08 -2.12 14.77
CA LEU A 183 -9.33 -1.87 14.05
C LEU A 183 -9.50 -2.82 12.87
N ILE A 184 -8.44 -3.05 12.08
CA ILE A 184 -8.50 -3.92 10.90
C ILE A 184 -8.73 -5.37 11.31
N SER A 185 -8.06 -5.86 12.36
CA SER A 185 -8.24 -7.22 12.85
C SER A 185 -9.70 -7.55 13.21
N HIS A 186 -10.45 -6.55 13.69
CA HIS A 186 -11.83 -6.73 14.11
C HIS A 186 -12.85 -6.40 13.02
N TYR A 187 -12.62 -5.36 12.22
CA TYR A 187 -13.62 -4.82 11.30
C TYR A 187 -13.43 -5.27 9.84
N LEU A 188 -12.25 -5.72 9.43
CA LEU A 188 -12.05 -6.19 8.06
C LEU A 188 -12.93 -7.40 7.73
N PRO A 189 -13.01 -8.46 8.58
CA PRO A 189 -13.94 -9.56 8.33
C PRO A 189 -15.40 -9.11 8.25
N LEU A 190 -15.81 -8.15 9.08
CA LEU A 190 -17.17 -7.59 9.06
C LEU A 190 -17.43 -6.79 7.79
N ALA A 191 -16.50 -5.93 7.37
CA ALA A 191 -16.62 -5.14 6.13
C ALA A 191 -16.64 -6.01 4.86
N ILE A 192 -16.03 -7.21 4.91
CA ILE A 192 -16.09 -8.21 3.83
C ILE A 192 -17.48 -8.86 3.81
N ALA A 193 -17.97 -9.30 4.97
CA ALA A 193 -19.25 -10.01 5.10
C ALA A 193 -20.44 -9.09 4.84
N GLU A 194 -20.35 -7.83 5.27
CA GLU A 194 -21.41 -6.83 5.24
C GLU A 194 -20.93 -5.57 4.49
N GLY A 195 -20.71 -5.68 3.19
CA GLY A 195 -20.09 -4.62 2.37
C GLY A 195 -20.81 -3.26 2.41
N GLU A 196 -22.13 -3.24 2.69
CA GLU A 196 -22.94 -2.03 2.82
C GLU A 196 -23.00 -1.47 4.26
N ASN A 197 -22.34 -2.12 5.21
CA ASN A 197 -22.28 -1.66 6.60
C ASN A 197 -21.40 -0.41 6.71
N VAL A 198 -22.05 0.77 6.76
CA VAL A 198 -21.37 2.07 6.79
C VAL A 198 -20.51 2.23 8.03
N GLU A 199 -20.89 1.65 9.18
CA GLU A 199 -20.07 1.70 10.39
C GLU A 199 -18.74 0.96 10.20
N ALA A 200 -18.79 -0.28 9.69
CA ALA A 200 -17.60 -1.04 9.38
C ALA A 200 -16.73 -0.33 8.33
N ARG A 201 -17.34 0.26 7.29
CA ARG A 201 -16.63 1.06 6.28
C ARG A 201 -15.97 2.30 6.89
N THR A 202 -16.63 2.97 7.85
CA THR A 202 -16.08 4.15 8.55
C THR A 202 -14.85 3.77 9.35
N VAL A 203 -14.92 2.68 10.09
CA VAL A 203 -13.78 2.18 10.87
C VAL A 203 -12.62 1.79 9.96
N MET A 204 -12.90 1.04 8.88
CA MET A 204 -11.87 0.65 7.90
C MET A 204 -11.26 1.85 7.18
N ALA A 205 -12.05 2.88 6.84
CA ALA A 205 -11.55 4.11 6.24
C ALA A 205 -10.58 4.84 7.18
N TRP A 206 -10.94 4.99 8.47
CA TRP A 206 -10.04 5.56 9.46
C TRP A 206 -8.78 4.74 9.66
N ALA A 207 -8.91 3.42 9.80
CA ALA A 207 -7.76 2.53 9.99
C ALA A 207 -6.77 2.59 8.82
N SER A 208 -7.27 2.66 7.58
CA SER A 208 -6.45 2.84 6.38
C SER A 208 -5.73 4.20 6.38
N THR A 209 -6.44 5.28 6.70
CA THR A 209 -5.84 6.63 6.78
C THR A 209 -4.77 6.68 7.89
N ALA A 210 -5.02 6.08 9.06
CA ALA A 210 -4.04 5.97 10.14
C ALA A 210 -2.80 5.16 9.72
N ALA A 211 -3.00 4.09 8.95
CA ALA A 211 -1.91 3.29 8.36
C ALA A 211 -1.04 4.14 7.42
N GLY A 212 -1.63 4.96 6.53
CA GLY A 212 -0.88 5.89 5.69
C GLY A 212 -0.12 6.97 6.48
N MET A 213 -0.74 7.48 7.57
CA MET A 213 -0.05 8.41 8.47
C MET A 213 1.17 7.76 9.13
N CYS A 214 1.07 6.52 9.63
CA CYS A 214 2.21 5.87 10.25
C CYS A 214 3.29 5.50 9.24
N GLU A 215 2.92 5.13 8.00
CA GLU A 215 3.86 4.90 6.91
C GLU A 215 4.65 6.16 6.56
N SER A 216 4.00 7.32 6.51
CA SER A 216 4.70 8.59 6.25
C SER A 216 5.68 8.96 7.35
N LEU A 217 5.47 8.51 8.59
CA LEU A 217 6.31 8.79 9.76
C LEU A 217 7.46 7.79 9.95
N SER A 218 7.30 6.52 9.57
CA SER A 218 8.26 5.45 9.88
C SER A 218 8.63 4.55 8.69
N ARG A 219 7.84 4.49 7.63
CA ARG A 219 7.98 3.63 6.44
C ARG A 219 7.72 2.15 6.71
N CYS A 220 7.31 1.44 5.65
CA CYS A 220 7.27 -0.01 5.59
C CYS A 220 8.67 -0.64 5.62
N ILE A 221 8.72 -1.96 5.71
CA ILE A 221 9.94 -2.77 5.72
C ILE A 221 9.99 -3.71 4.50
N SER A 222 10.92 -4.64 4.46
CA SER A 222 11.23 -5.45 3.27
C SER A 222 10.12 -6.40 2.82
N GLN A 223 9.05 -6.66 3.58
CA GLN A 223 7.89 -7.39 3.09
C GLN A 223 7.27 -6.69 1.86
N HIS A 224 7.06 -5.37 1.95
CA HIS A 224 6.58 -4.57 0.81
C HIS A 224 7.57 -4.58 -0.37
N ALA A 225 8.89 -4.59 -0.11
CA ALA A 225 9.89 -4.70 -1.19
C ALA A 225 9.77 -6.02 -1.96
N LEU A 226 9.56 -7.13 -1.24
CA LEU A 226 9.33 -8.45 -1.83
C LEU A 226 8.02 -8.49 -2.64
N GLU A 227 6.96 -7.88 -2.12
CA GLU A 227 5.68 -7.81 -2.81
C GLU A 227 5.76 -6.94 -4.08
N HIS A 228 6.42 -5.80 -4.03
CA HIS A 228 6.61 -4.94 -5.20
C HIS A 228 7.37 -5.65 -6.32
N ALA A 229 8.37 -6.46 -5.97
CA ALA A 229 9.04 -7.32 -6.96
C ALA A 229 8.08 -8.35 -7.54
N LEU A 230 7.28 -9.00 -6.68
CA LEU A 230 6.31 -10.01 -7.09
C LEU A 230 5.24 -9.43 -8.04
N SER A 231 4.57 -8.34 -7.65
CA SER A 231 3.53 -7.70 -8.47
C SER A 231 4.09 -6.86 -9.62
N GLY A 232 5.34 -6.44 -9.56
CA GLY A 232 6.05 -5.84 -10.69
C GLY A 232 6.37 -6.87 -11.79
N PHE A 233 6.76 -8.08 -11.39
CA PHE A 233 7.05 -9.19 -12.30
C PHE A 233 5.76 -9.85 -12.82
N TYR A 234 4.75 -9.99 -11.96
CA TYR A 234 3.43 -10.55 -12.24
C TYR A 234 2.32 -9.51 -12.02
N PRO A 235 2.09 -8.57 -12.94
CA PRO A 235 1.19 -7.42 -12.73
C PRO A 235 -0.28 -7.77 -12.46
N SER A 236 -0.68 -9.02 -12.72
CA SER A 236 -2.03 -9.53 -12.43
C SER A 236 -2.24 -9.92 -10.96
N ILE A 237 -1.17 -10.06 -10.17
CA ILE A 237 -1.29 -10.35 -8.73
C ILE A 237 -1.82 -9.11 -8.02
N PRO A 238 -2.95 -9.22 -7.29
CA PRO A 238 -3.40 -8.15 -6.42
C PRO A 238 -2.38 -7.90 -5.30
N HIS A 239 -2.02 -6.65 -5.04
CA HIS A 239 -1.00 -6.26 -4.08
C HIS A 239 -1.20 -6.88 -2.69
N GLY A 240 -2.41 -6.72 -2.11
CA GLY A 240 -2.71 -7.31 -0.80
C GLY A 240 -2.67 -8.85 -0.78
N LEU A 241 -2.90 -9.53 -1.92
CA LEU A 241 -2.71 -10.98 -1.99
C LEU A 241 -1.22 -11.33 -1.92
N GLY A 242 -0.36 -10.59 -2.64
CA GLY A 242 1.08 -10.77 -2.59
C GLY A 242 1.62 -10.63 -1.16
N LEU A 243 1.20 -9.55 -0.46
CA LEU A 243 1.53 -9.34 0.95
C LEU A 243 1.03 -10.48 1.85
N ALA A 244 -0.23 -10.91 1.68
CA ALA A 244 -0.83 -11.99 2.48
C ALA A 244 -0.07 -13.30 2.35
N LYS A 245 0.40 -13.64 1.15
CA LYS A 245 1.16 -14.88 0.90
C LYS A 245 2.59 -14.82 1.43
N LEU A 246 3.21 -13.67 1.38
CA LEU A 246 4.53 -13.43 1.97
C LEU A 246 4.51 -13.43 3.50
N ALA A 247 3.38 -13.10 4.13
CA ALA A 247 3.32 -12.70 5.53
C ALA A 247 3.79 -13.77 6.51
N ILE A 248 3.25 -15.00 6.44
CA ILE A 248 3.60 -16.06 7.39
C ILE A 248 5.09 -16.45 7.31
N PRO A 249 5.67 -16.79 6.14
CA PRO A 249 7.09 -17.09 6.06
C PRO A 249 7.97 -15.90 6.45
N TYR A 250 7.58 -14.68 6.07
CA TYR A 250 8.33 -13.46 6.37
C TYR A 250 8.37 -13.15 7.88
N PHE A 251 7.21 -13.07 8.54
CA PHE A 251 7.17 -12.73 9.96
C PHE A 251 7.67 -13.86 10.86
N ARG A 252 7.55 -15.12 10.45
CA ARG A 252 8.19 -16.26 11.15
C ARG A 252 9.70 -16.08 11.22
N HIS A 253 10.32 -15.57 10.17
CA HIS A 253 11.74 -15.24 10.16
C HIS A 253 12.05 -14.02 11.04
N LEU A 254 11.18 -13.01 11.04
CA LEU A 254 11.44 -11.73 11.69
C LEU A 254 11.22 -11.74 13.21
N ILE A 255 10.40 -12.64 13.75
CA ILE A 255 10.02 -12.72 15.18
C ILE A 255 11.24 -12.71 16.11
N ILE A 256 12.31 -13.41 15.76
CA ILE A 256 13.49 -13.54 16.61
C ILE A 256 14.26 -12.23 16.81
N TYR A 257 14.05 -11.23 15.95
CA TYR A 257 14.73 -9.94 15.99
C TYR A 257 13.98 -8.86 16.80
N SER A 258 12.68 -9.03 17.01
CA SER A 258 11.84 -8.07 17.73
C SER A 258 10.71 -8.77 18.51
N PRO A 259 11.01 -9.79 19.36
CA PRO A 259 9.98 -10.64 19.97
C PRO A 259 8.94 -9.84 20.77
N GLU A 260 9.35 -8.85 21.56
CA GLU A 260 8.45 -8.03 22.37
C GLU A 260 7.43 -7.26 21.52
N ARG A 261 7.84 -6.76 20.34
CA ARG A 261 6.92 -6.06 19.44
C ARG A 261 5.90 -7.00 18.79
N PHE A 262 6.25 -8.27 18.58
CA PHE A 262 5.30 -9.28 18.13
C PHE A 262 4.31 -9.69 19.22
N GLU A 263 4.71 -9.66 20.51
CA GLU A 263 3.77 -9.80 21.63
C GLU A 263 2.76 -8.64 21.67
N ASP A 264 3.24 -7.40 21.52
CA ASP A 264 2.37 -6.22 21.44
C ASP A 264 1.36 -6.31 20.28
N LEU A 265 1.81 -6.75 19.10
CA LEU A 265 0.94 -6.98 17.95
C LEU A 265 -0.11 -8.07 18.22
N ALA A 266 0.28 -9.20 18.85
CA ALA A 266 -0.65 -10.26 19.20
C ALA A 266 -1.72 -9.77 20.19
N MET A 267 -1.33 -9.04 21.23
CA MET A 267 -2.27 -8.43 22.18
C MET A 267 -3.18 -7.40 21.49
N THR A 268 -2.65 -6.60 20.59
CA THR A 268 -3.40 -5.62 19.81
C THR A 268 -4.46 -6.27 18.93
N MET A 269 -4.19 -7.45 18.38
CA MET A 269 -5.15 -8.27 17.64
C MET A 269 -6.20 -8.96 18.55
N GLY A 270 -6.07 -8.82 19.88
CA GLY A 270 -7.02 -9.33 20.87
C GLY A 270 -6.66 -10.71 21.44
N TYR A 271 -5.43 -11.17 21.26
CA TYR A 271 -4.98 -12.46 21.83
C TYR A 271 -4.45 -12.30 23.25
N ASP A 272 -4.83 -13.24 24.13
CA ASP A 272 -4.31 -13.35 25.49
C ASP A 272 -3.00 -14.15 25.48
N LEU A 273 -1.94 -13.58 26.05
CA LEU A 273 -0.62 -14.21 26.12
C LEU A 273 -0.39 -14.98 27.43
N GLU A 274 -1.23 -14.80 28.46
CA GLU A 274 -1.04 -15.46 29.77
C GLU A 274 -0.96 -17.00 29.68
N PRO A 275 -1.72 -17.69 28.79
CA PRO A 275 -1.67 -19.15 28.69
C PRO A 275 -0.37 -19.71 28.09
N PHE A 276 0.49 -18.86 27.51
CA PHE A 276 1.68 -19.29 26.76
C PHE A 276 2.96 -19.08 27.57
N GLU A 277 3.90 -20.03 27.45
CA GLU A 277 5.27 -19.87 27.93
C GLU A 277 5.91 -18.64 27.28
N GLU A 278 6.77 -17.93 28.01
CA GLU A 278 7.33 -16.62 27.59
C GLU A 278 8.00 -16.71 26.19
N GLU A 279 8.76 -17.77 25.94
CA GLU A 279 9.47 -17.99 24.67
C GLU A 279 8.52 -18.24 23.48
N LEU A 280 7.26 -18.60 23.73
CA LEU A 280 6.25 -18.88 22.70
C LEU A 280 5.30 -17.70 22.43
N ARG A 281 5.28 -16.69 23.30
CA ARG A 281 4.35 -15.57 23.18
C ARG A 281 4.46 -14.80 21.87
N PRO A 282 5.66 -14.51 21.33
CA PRO A 282 5.76 -13.83 20.05
C PRO A 282 5.11 -14.58 18.88
N GLN A 283 5.09 -15.94 18.92
CA GLN A 283 4.47 -16.76 17.89
C GLN A 283 2.93 -16.69 17.88
N VAL A 284 2.30 -16.19 18.95
CA VAL A 284 0.85 -15.97 18.99
C VAL A 284 0.40 -14.96 17.93
N PHE A 285 1.28 -14.01 17.54
CA PHE A 285 1.02 -13.15 16.41
C PHE A 285 0.80 -13.91 15.10
N LEU A 286 1.62 -14.95 14.82
CA LEU A 286 1.43 -15.78 13.61
C LEU A 286 0.10 -16.51 13.62
N GLN A 287 -0.31 -17.02 14.79
CA GLN A 287 -1.65 -17.62 14.93
C GLN A 287 -2.75 -16.59 14.63
N GLY A 288 -2.65 -15.40 15.21
CA GLY A 288 -3.61 -14.32 14.94
C GLY A 288 -3.64 -13.89 13.47
N LEU A 289 -2.48 -13.86 12.83
CA LEU A 289 -2.37 -13.57 11.40
C LEU A 289 -3.01 -14.66 10.54
N GLU A 290 -2.76 -15.94 10.84
CA GLU A 290 -3.40 -17.06 10.14
C GLU A 290 -4.92 -17.01 10.28
N ASP A 291 -5.45 -16.75 11.48
CA ASP A 291 -6.88 -16.59 11.74
C ASP A 291 -7.48 -15.42 10.92
N LEU A 292 -6.76 -14.29 10.81
CA LEU A 292 -7.19 -13.15 10.01
C LEU A 292 -7.21 -13.48 8.51
N LEU A 293 -6.17 -14.13 8.00
CA LEU A 293 -6.10 -14.57 6.60
C LEU A 293 -7.20 -15.57 6.26
N GLU A 294 -7.56 -16.47 7.19
CA GLU A 294 -8.67 -17.40 7.02
C GLU A 294 -10.03 -16.66 6.98
N LYS A 295 -10.30 -15.78 7.97
CA LYS A 295 -11.53 -14.98 8.03
C LYS A 295 -11.74 -14.06 6.83
N THR A 296 -10.66 -13.60 6.21
CA THR A 296 -10.70 -12.75 5.01
C THR A 296 -10.73 -13.55 3.70
N GLY A 297 -10.60 -14.87 3.76
CA GLY A 297 -10.57 -15.75 2.58
C GLY A 297 -9.27 -15.70 1.78
N LEU A 298 -8.23 -15.05 2.29
CA LEU A 298 -6.94 -14.89 1.61
C LEU A 298 -6.03 -16.12 1.78
N LYS A 299 -6.24 -16.92 2.82
CA LYS A 299 -5.46 -18.14 3.09
C LYS A 299 -5.53 -19.14 1.95
N GLU A 300 -6.72 -19.36 1.40
CA GLU A 300 -7.00 -20.34 0.35
C GLU A 300 -6.62 -19.88 -1.08
N GLU A 301 -6.21 -18.62 -1.23
CA GLU A 301 -5.79 -18.11 -2.54
C GLU A 301 -4.36 -18.58 -2.88
N SER A 302 -4.04 -18.69 -4.17
CA SER A 302 -2.73 -19.12 -4.66
C SER A 302 -2.18 -18.11 -5.66
N LEU A 303 -0.88 -17.82 -5.56
CA LEU A 303 -0.16 -16.96 -6.51
C LEU A 303 0.03 -17.64 -7.87
N GLU A 304 0.01 -18.98 -7.94
CA GLU A 304 0.10 -19.74 -9.19
C GLU A 304 -1.04 -19.41 -10.16
N LYS A 305 -2.25 -19.10 -9.66
CA LYS A 305 -3.39 -18.65 -10.49
C LYS A 305 -3.08 -17.41 -11.32
N TYR A 306 -2.11 -16.62 -10.87
CA TYR A 306 -1.65 -15.40 -11.52
C TYR A 306 -0.35 -15.59 -12.31
N GLY A 307 0.12 -16.84 -12.40
CA GLY A 307 1.29 -17.22 -13.18
C GLY A 307 2.62 -17.16 -12.41
N ALA A 308 2.61 -16.94 -11.09
CA ALA A 308 3.83 -16.97 -10.29
C ALA A 308 4.46 -18.37 -10.31
N LYS A 309 5.79 -18.41 -10.43
CA LYS A 309 6.54 -19.65 -10.55
C LYS A 309 7.75 -19.66 -9.62
N ILE A 310 8.02 -20.83 -9.07
CA ILE A 310 9.15 -21.07 -8.17
C ILE A 310 10.50 -20.80 -8.87
N GLU A 311 10.61 -21.13 -10.16
CA GLU A 311 11.83 -20.92 -10.94
C GLU A 311 12.23 -19.45 -11.07
N ASP A 312 11.30 -18.51 -10.86
CA ASP A 312 11.55 -17.07 -10.95
C ASP A 312 11.99 -16.44 -9.59
N VAL A 313 12.00 -17.22 -8.50
CA VAL A 313 12.38 -16.75 -7.15
C VAL A 313 13.71 -15.99 -7.12
N PRO A 314 14.81 -16.49 -7.74
CA PRO A 314 16.07 -15.74 -7.72
C PRO A 314 15.97 -14.38 -8.41
N ALA A 315 15.20 -14.26 -9.49
CA ALA A 315 14.99 -13.01 -10.22
C ALA A 315 14.10 -12.03 -9.42
N LEU A 316 13.09 -12.54 -8.70
CA LEU A 316 12.23 -11.75 -7.83
C LEU A 316 13.02 -11.16 -6.65
N VAL A 317 13.90 -11.93 -6.02
CA VAL A 317 14.75 -11.45 -4.94
C VAL A 317 15.76 -10.41 -5.45
N ASP A 318 16.39 -10.62 -6.61
CA ASP A 318 17.26 -9.62 -7.24
C ASP A 318 16.51 -8.32 -7.53
N LEU A 319 15.27 -8.42 -8.02
CA LEU A 319 14.43 -7.26 -8.30
C LEU A 319 14.08 -6.51 -7.00
N ALA A 320 13.69 -7.20 -5.93
CA ALA A 320 13.38 -6.58 -4.64
C ALA A 320 14.58 -5.80 -4.09
N LEU A 321 15.75 -6.45 -4.04
CA LEU A 321 16.99 -5.83 -3.53
C LEU A 321 17.43 -4.62 -4.36
N SER A 322 17.30 -4.69 -5.69
CA SER A 322 17.73 -3.61 -6.58
C SER A 322 16.76 -2.45 -6.68
N SER A 323 15.45 -2.70 -6.58
CA SER A 323 14.42 -1.68 -6.80
C SER A 323 13.96 -0.98 -5.52
N MET A 324 13.90 -1.69 -4.37
CA MET A 324 13.33 -1.19 -3.12
C MET A 324 14.28 -1.37 -1.91
N GLY A 325 15.59 -1.33 -2.14
CA GLY A 325 16.64 -1.58 -1.13
C GLY A 325 16.50 -0.79 0.17
N LYS A 326 15.98 0.45 0.11
CA LYS A 326 15.75 1.29 1.29
C LYS A 326 14.75 0.70 2.32
N LEU A 327 13.87 -0.21 1.91
CA LEU A 327 12.96 -0.89 2.83
C LEU A 327 13.67 -1.99 3.62
N PHE A 328 14.74 -2.56 3.06
CA PHE A 328 15.62 -3.46 3.80
C PHE A 328 16.40 -2.73 4.90
N ASP A 329 16.84 -1.49 4.65
CA ASP A 329 17.50 -0.65 5.65
C ASP A 329 16.61 -0.33 6.86
N ALA A 330 15.28 -0.35 6.68
CA ALA A 330 14.30 -0.13 7.73
C ALA A 330 13.89 -1.42 8.46
N THR A 331 14.29 -2.59 7.95
CA THR A 331 13.94 -3.90 8.50
C THR A 331 14.80 -4.22 9.72
N PRO A 332 14.25 -4.73 10.85
CA PRO A 332 15.03 -5.04 12.04
C PRO A 332 15.88 -6.32 11.92
N ALA A 333 16.12 -6.81 10.73
CA ALA A 333 16.95 -7.99 10.43
C ALA A 333 17.79 -7.79 9.18
N ASP A 334 19.04 -8.18 9.24
CA ASP A 334 19.89 -8.33 8.06
C ASP A 334 19.55 -9.67 7.39
N MET A 335 18.67 -9.63 6.40
CA MET A 335 18.23 -10.82 5.67
C MET A 335 19.21 -11.19 4.58
N THR A 336 19.71 -12.41 4.63
CA THR A 336 20.54 -12.96 3.55
C THR A 336 19.69 -13.27 2.31
N ARG A 337 20.34 -13.32 1.15
CA ARG A 337 19.70 -13.73 -0.10
C ARG A 337 18.98 -15.09 0.02
N GLU A 338 19.63 -16.07 0.66
CA GLU A 338 19.09 -17.43 0.82
C GLU A 338 17.80 -17.42 1.66
N GLU A 339 17.72 -16.61 2.71
CA GLU A 339 16.53 -16.42 3.53
C GLU A 339 15.39 -15.77 2.73
N LEU A 340 15.71 -14.74 1.94
CA LEU A 340 14.72 -14.09 1.08
C LEU A 340 14.19 -15.03 0.00
N GLU A 341 15.05 -15.85 -0.60
CA GLU A 341 14.65 -16.89 -1.57
C GLU A 341 13.76 -17.94 -0.91
N THR A 342 14.05 -18.34 0.33
CA THR A 342 13.22 -19.28 1.10
C THR A 342 11.84 -18.70 1.37
N ILE A 343 11.76 -17.45 1.84
CA ILE A 343 10.49 -16.75 2.10
C ILE A 343 9.65 -16.66 0.80
N MET A 344 10.27 -16.23 -0.29
CA MET A 344 9.59 -16.09 -1.57
C MET A 344 9.12 -17.44 -2.12
N HIS A 345 9.95 -18.49 -1.96
CA HIS A 345 9.60 -19.85 -2.36
C HIS A 345 8.38 -20.36 -1.59
N GLU A 346 8.37 -20.23 -0.25
CA GLU A 346 7.23 -20.62 0.58
C GLU A 346 5.96 -19.84 0.20
N ALA A 347 6.08 -18.54 -0.06
CA ALA A 347 4.95 -17.70 -0.47
C ALA A 347 4.32 -18.13 -1.79
N ILE A 348 5.11 -18.60 -2.76
CA ILE A 348 4.62 -19.06 -4.07
C ILE A 348 4.09 -20.50 -3.99
N ALA A 349 4.73 -21.36 -3.20
CA ALA A 349 4.31 -22.75 -3.03
C ALA A 349 2.98 -22.90 -2.27
N GLY A 350 2.58 -21.91 -1.45
CA GLY A 350 1.31 -21.84 -0.73
C GLY A 350 1.41 -22.33 0.67
#